data_266660bb677a0e2e040b11c271a3d78a
#
_entry.id   266660bb677a0e2e040b11c271a3d78a
#
_cell.length_a   1.000
_cell.length_b   1.000
_cell.length_c   1.000
_cell.angle_alpha   90.00
_cell.angle_beta   90.00
_cell.angle_gamma   90.00
#
_symmetry.space_group_name_H-M   'P 1'
#
loop_
_entity.id
_entity.type
_entity.pdbx_description
1 polymer ?
#
loop_
_entity_poly.entity_id
_entity_poly.type
_entity_poly.pdbx_seq_one_letter_code
_entity_poly.pdbx_strand_id
1 'polypeptide(L)'
;MAESFGVKMGVEGEKEFKNALKEINSAFKVLGSEMNLVTSQFDKNDKSIQSLSARNGVLTKEIEAQKNKVQTLQAALENASSSFGEADSRTRSWQIQLNNAQADLNKMESELKANEDAIDRLGQEMEEAEEQTDDFAESLSDS
;
A
#
# COMPACT_ATOMS: atom_id res chain seq x y z
N MET A 1 13.75 5.54 -32.76
CA MET A 1 14.65 5.74 -31.62
C MET A 1 13.89 5.38 -30.34
N ALA A 2 14.60 4.80 -29.40
CA ALA A 2 13.99 4.30 -28.18
C ALA A 2 13.33 5.40 -27.35
N GLU A 3 13.85 6.60 -27.44
CA GLU A 3 13.37 7.76 -26.71
C GLU A 3 12.06 8.35 -27.24
N SER A 4 11.47 7.74 -28.27
CA SER A 4 10.25 8.23 -28.90
C SER A 4 9.06 8.33 -27.94
N PHE A 5 9.08 7.64 -26.83
CA PHE A 5 8.01 7.68 -25.82
C PHE A 5 8.30 8.64 -24.67
N GLY A 6 9.28 9.53 -24.82
CA GLY A 6 9.66 10.46 -23.77
C GLY A 6 10.55 9.87 -22.70
N VAL A 7 10.85 8.58 -22.80
CA VAL A 7 11.78 7.91 -21.87
C VAL A 7 13.20 8.02 -22.43
N LYS A 8 14.07 8.66 -21.69
CA LYS A 8 15.48 8.78 -22.05
C LYS A 8 16.24 7.57 -21.56
N MET A 9 17.25 7.17 -22.33
CA MET A 9 18.07 6.00 -22.02
C MET A 9 19.37 6.41 -21.31
N GLY A 10 20.00 5.43 -20.67
CA GLY A 10 21.30 5.60 -20.03
C GLY A 10 21.26 6.53 -18.83
N VAL A 11 22.25 7.38 -18.70
CA VAL A 11 22.43 8.28 -17.55
C VAL A 11 21.29 9.28 -17.42
N GLU A 12 20.78 9.80 -18.53
CA GLU A 12 19.64 10.73 -18.50
C GLU A 12 18.37 10.00 -18.06
N GLY A 13 18.16 8.78 -18.50
CA GLY A 13 17.05 7.94 -18.05
C GLY A 13 17.12 7.68 -16.56
N GLU A 14 18.31 7.36 -16.04
CA GLU A 14 18.53 7.18 -14.60
C GLU A 14 18.11 8.41 -13.81
N LYS A 15 18.47 9.58 -14.28
CA LYS A 15 18.11 10.84 -13.65
C LYS A 15 16.61 11.03 -13.56
N GLU A 16 15.92 10.73 -14.66
CA GLU A 16 14.46 10.82 -14.72
C GLU A 16 13.79 9.84 -13.75
N PHE A 17 14.29 8.61 -13.69
CA PHE A 17 13.76 7.60 -12.76
C PHE A 17 13.99 7.99 -11.30
N LYS A 18 15.17 8.53 -10.99
CA LYS A 18 15.48 9.04 -9.64
C LYS A 18 14.55 10.19 -9.25
N ASN A 19 14.27 11.09 -10.19
CA ASN A 19 13.34 12.20 -9.97
C ASN A 19 11.91 11.70 -9.76
N ALA A 20 11.47 10.72 -10.55
CA ALA A 20 10.16 10.11 -10.40
C ALA A 20 10.00 9.44 -9.03
N LEU A 21 11.04 8.72 -8.58
CA LEU A 21 11.06 8.09 -7.25
C LEU A 21 11.01 9.13 -6.13
N LYS A 22 11.67 10.25 -6.32
CA LYS A 22 11.66 11.34 -5.35
C LYS A 22 10.25 11.89 -5.16
N GLU A 23 9.50 12.04 -6.25
CA GLU A 23 8.09 12.46 -6.21
C GLU A 23 7.22 11.42 -5.53
N ILE A 24 7.42 10.14 -5.84
CA ILE A 24 6.70 9.04 -5.21
C ILE A 24 6.98 9.01 -3.70
N ASN A 25 8.25 9.16 -3.31
CA ASN A 25 8.62 9.19 -1.90
C ASN A 25 8.03 10.39 -1.18
N SER A 26 7.88 11.52 -1.85
CA SER A 26 7.19 12.70 -1.29
C SER A 26 5.70 12.41 -1.07
N ALA A 27 5.07 11.70 -2.00
CA ALA A 27 3.69 11.27 -1.85
C ALA A 27 3.54 10.33 -0.64
N PHE A 28 4.50 9.44 -0.42
CA PHE A 28 4.52 8.56 0.77
C PHE A 28 4.61 9.34 2.08
N LYS A 29 5.34 10.44 2.10
CA LYS A 29 5.40 11.30 3.30
C LYS A 29 4.04 11.90 3.63
N VAL A 30 3.32 12.34 2.62
CA VAL A 30 1.95 12.85 2.80
C VAL A 30 1.03 11.74 3.29
N LEU A 31 1.10 10.55 2.69
CA LEU A 31 0.29 9.40 3.09
C LEU A 31 0.62 8.93 4.51
N GLY A 32 1.91 8.94 4.88
CA GLY A 32 2.33 8.65 6.26
C GLY A 32 1.75 9.65 7.25
N SER A 33 1.70 10.92 6.89
CA SER A 33 1.08 11.98 7.67
C SER A 33 -0.44 11.73 7.81
N GLU A 34 -1.11 11.35 6.73
CA GLU A 34 -2.54 10.99 6.75
C GLU A 34 -2.79 9.79 7.66
N MET A 35 -1.94 8.77 7.60
CA MET A 35 -2.04 7.60 8.46
C MET A 35 -1.87 7.98 9.93
N ASN A 36 -0.92 8.85 10.24
CA ASN A 36 -0.72 9.35 11.60
C ASN A 36 -1.96 10.10 12.10
N LEU A 37 -2.57 10.90 11.24
CA LEU A 37 -3.79 11.64 11.59
C LEU A 37 -4.93 10.65 11.89
N VAL A 38 -5.12 9.67 11.04
CA VAL A 38 -6.17 8.64 11.23
C VAL A 38 -5.93 7.87 12.52
N THR A 39 -4.70 7.37 12.73
CA THR A 39 -4.39 6.57 13.92
C THR A 39 -4.46 7.37 15.21
N SER A 40 -4.26 8.70 15.14
CA SER A 40 -4.37 9.57 16.31
C SER A 40 -5.81 9.72 16.81
N GLN A 41 -6.79 9.43 15.95
CA GLN A 41 -8.21 9.51 16.29
C GLN A 41 -8.70 8.28 17.06
N PHE A 42 -7.88 7.24 17.17
CA PHE A 42 -8.20 5.97 17.82
C PHE A 42 -7.08 5.59 18.77
N ASP A 43 -7.41 4.79 19.77
CA ASP A 43 -6.38 4.18 20.62
C ASP A 43 -5.45 3.31 19.79
N LYS A 44 -4.19 3.24 20.19
CA LYS A 44 -3.14 2.48 19.52
C LYS A 44 -3.54 1.03 19.25
N ASN A 45 -4.30 0.44 20.15
CA ASN A 45 -4.74 -0.94 20.06
C ASN A 45 -6.19 -1.09 19.58
N ASP A 46 -6.81 0.00 19.18
CA ASP A 46 -8.20 -0.03 18.69
C ASP A 46 -8.26 -0.80 17.36
N LYS A 47 -9.01 -1.88 17.36
CA LYS A 47 -9.24 -2.74 16.19
C LYS A 47 -10.72 -2.80 15.85
N SER A 48 -11.46 -1.75 16.16
CA SER A 48 -12.86 -1.61 15.76
C SER A 48 -12.99 -1.50 14.24
N ILE A 49 -14.20 -1.73 13.74
CA ILE A 49 -14.51 -1.58 12.31
C ILE A 49 -14.16 -0.17 11.85
N GLN A 50 -14.48 0.85 12.65
CA GLN A 50 -14.22 2.25 12.31
C GLN A 50 -12.71 2.51 12.15
N SER A 51 -11.91 2.02 13.11
CA SER A 51 -10.46 2.19 13.09
C SER A 51 -9.83 1.48 11.88
N LEU A 52 -10.22 0.22 11.67
CA LEU A 52 -9.69 -0.58 10.56
C LEU A 52 -10.11 0.00 9.20
N SER A 53 -11.36 0.44 9.07
CA SER A 53 -11.86 1.06 7.83
C SER A 53 -11.13 2.36 7.51
N ALA A 54 -10.90 3.20 8.53
CA ALA A 54 -10.17 4.46 8.36
C ALA A 54 -8.73 4.22 7.92
N ARG A 55 -8.06 3.25 8.54
CA ARG A 55 -6.70 2.86 8.16
C ARG A 55 -6.65 2.29 6.74
N ASN A 56 -7.64 1.48 6.37
CA ASN A 56 -7.70 0.89 5.03
C ASN A 56 -7.87 1.95 3.95
N GLY A 57 -8.55 3.06 4.24
CA GLY A 57 -8.67 4.17 3.32
C GLY A 57 -7.31 4.73 2.92
N VAL A 58 -6.43 4.94 3.89
CA VAL A 58 -5.05 5.42 3.64
C VAL A 58 -4.20 4.31 3.05
N LEU A 59 -4.31 3.10 3.58
CA LEU A 59 -3.53 1.94 3.11
C LEU A 59 -3.78 1.66 1.62
N THR A 60 -5.02 1.80 1.16
CA THR A 60 -5.35 1.64 -0.26
C THR A 60 -4.59 2.65 -1.12
N LYS A 61 -4.49 3.90 -0.66
CA LYS A 61 -3.72 4.93 -1.35
C LYS A 61 -2.23 4.62 -1.34
N GLU A 62 -1.72 4.10 -0.22
CA GLU A 62 -0.32 3.68 -0.11
C GLU A 62 -0.01 2.53 -1.07
N ILE A 63 -0.93 1.57 -1.21
CA ILE A 63 -0.78 0.44 -2.15
C ILE A 63 -0.72 0.96 -3.59
N GLU A 64 -1.57 1.91 -3.96
CA GLU A 64 -1.53 2.50 -5.31
C GLU A 64 -0.19 3.19 -5.57
N ALA A 65 0.31 3.97 -4.60
CA ALA A 65 1.61 4.61 -4.70
C ALA A 65 2.74 3.58 -4.79
N GLN A 66 2.64 2.49 -4.03
CA GLN A 66 3.65 1.43 -4.06
C GLN A 66 3.66 0.68 -5.39
N LYS A 67 2.49 0.41 -5.98
CA LYS A 67 2.40 -0.18 -7.32
C LYS A 67 3.09 0.71 -8.35
N ASN A 68 2.88 2.02 -8.25
CA ASN A 68 3.51 3.01 -9.10
C ASN A 68 5.03 2.98 -8.93
N LYS A 69 5.50 2.86 -7.70
CA LYS A 69 6.93 2.73 -7.37
C LYS A 69 7.52 1.47 -8.00
N VAL A 70 6.84 0.34 -7.88
CA VAL A 70 7.28 -0.93 -8.49
C VAL A 70 7.41 -0.80 -10.01
N GLN A 71 6.41 -0.22 -10.67
CA GLN A 71 6.42 -0.01 -12.12
C GLN A 71 7.58 0.89 -12.54
N THR A 72 7.83 1.97 -11.79
CA THR A 72 8.93 2.89 -12.05
C THR A 72 10.28 2.17 -11.91
N LEU A 73 10.42 1.35 -10.88
CA LEU A 73 11.66 0.59 -10.65
C LEU A 73 11.87 -0.50 -11.71
N GLN A 74 10.81 -1.12 -12.21
CA GLN A 74 10.91 -2.08 -13.31
C GLN A 74 11.42 -1.39 -14.57
N ALA A 75 10.90 -0.21 -14.90
CA ALA A 75 11.34 0.56 -16.04
C ALA A 75 12.80 1.03 -15.88
N ALA A 76 13.17 1.45 -14.67
CA ALA A 76 14.54 1.85 -14.36
C ALA A 76 15.53 0.69 -14.51
N LEU A 77 15.13 -0.49 -14.06
CA LEU A 77 15.94 -1.71 -14.19
C LEU A 77 16.14 -2.08 -15.67
N GLU A 78 15.09 -2.03 -16.46
CA GLU A 78 15.16 -2.30 -17.90
C GLU A 78 16.09 -1.30 -18.60
N ASN A 79 15.98 -0.03 -18.27
CA ASN A 79 16.87 1.01 -18.80
C ASN A 79 18.33 0.72 -18.45
N ALA A 80 18.60 0.41 -17.18
CA ALA A 80 19.95 0.15 -16.71
C ALA A 80 20.54 -1.13 -17.34
N SER A 81 19.74 -2.20 -17.39
CA SER A 81 20.17 -3.47 -18.00
C SER A 81 20.51 -3.29 -19.47
N SER A 82 19.66 -2.58 -20.22
CA SER A 82 19.89 -2.32 -21.65
C SER A 82 21.05 -1.37 -21.91
N SER A 83 21.22 -0.35 -21.05
CA SER A 83 22.23 0.68 -21.27
C SER A 83 23.60 0.35 -20.70
N PHE A 84 23.63 -0.34 -19.55
CA PHE A 84 24.88 -0.57 -18.81
C PHE A 84 25.24 -2.06 -18.67
N GLY A 85 24.27 -2.96 -18.91
CA GLY A 85 24.44 -4.40 -18.75
C GLY A 85 24.07 -4.88 -17.35
N GLU A 86 23.76 -6.16 -17.26
CA GLU A 86 23.31 -6.80 -16.02
C GLU A 86 24.33 -6.81 -14.90
N ALA A 87 25.60 -6.83 -15.25
CA ALA A 87 26.68 -6.86 -14.27
C ALA A 87 27.06 -5.49 -13.69
N ASP A 88 26.52 -4.41 -14.28
CA ASP A 88 26.82 -3.05 -13.81
C ASP A 88 26.19 -2.82 -12.42
N SER A 89 26.91 -2.11 -11.55
CA SER A 89 26.45 -1.83 -10.20
C SER A 89 25.15 -1.01 -10.17
N ARG A 90 24.93 -0.17 -11.17
CA ARG A 90 23.69 0.61 -11.30
C ARG A 90 22.49 -0.30 -11.54
N THR A 91 22.66 -1.28 -12.40
CA THR A 91 21.65 -2.29 -12.69
C THR A 91 21.30 -3.09 -11.44
N ARG A 92 22.30 -3.53 -10.70
CA ARG A 92 22.12 -4.27 -9.45
C ARG A 92 21.40 -3.43 -8.40
N SER A 93 21.71 -2.15 -8.33
CA SER A 93 21.06 -1.23 -7.39
C SER A 93 19.55 -1.13 -7.68
N TRP A 94 19.17 -1.00 -8.96
CA TRP A 94 17.76 -0.99 -9.35
C TRP A 94 17.06 -2.32 -9.03
N GLN A 95 17.77 -3.43 -9.24
CA GLN A 95 17.21 -4.76 -8.92
C GLN A 95 16.92 -4.89 -7.43
N ILE A 96 17.85 -4.45 -6.58
CA ILE A 96 17.68 -4.48 -5.12
C ILE A 96 16.48 -3.62 -4.71
N GLN A 97 16.39 -2.41 -5.25
CA GLN A 97 15.29 -1.51 -4.96
C GLN A 97 13.95 -2.09 -5.40
N LEU A 98 13.92 -2.72 -6.57
CA LEU A 98 12.71 -3.38 -7.09
C LEU A 98 12.28 -4.53 -6.17
N ASN A 99 13.21 -5.37 -5.78
CA ASN A 99 12.92 -6.49 -4.89
C ASN A 99 12.34 -6.00 -3.55
N ASN A 100 12.93 -4.96 -2.99
CA ASN A 100 12.48 -4.38 -1.74
C ASN A 100 11.09 -3.74 -1.88
N ALA A 101 10.86 -3.03 -2.98
CA ALA A 101 9.58 -2.40 -3.24
C ALA A 101 8.48 -3.44 -3.46
N GLN A 102 8.77 -4.52 -4.14
CA GLN A 102 7.82 -5.62 -4.34
C GLN A 102 7.49 -6.30 -3.01
N ALA A 103 8.49 -6.52 -2.16
CA ALA A 103 8.28 -7.11 -0.84
C ALA A 103 7.38 -6.19 0.02
N ASP A 104 7.62 -4.89 -0.02
CA ASP A 104 6.80 -3.92 0.70
C ASP A 104 5.37 -3.90 0.18
N LEU A 105 5.18 -3.97 -1.13
CA LEU A 105 3.85 -4.05 -1.73
C LEU A 105 3.11 -5.30 -1.25
N ASN A 106 3.78 -6.44 -1.24
CA ASN A 106 3.19 -7.71 -0.76
C ASN A 106 2.74 -7.60 0.70
N LYS A 107 3.54 -6.95 1.54
CA LYS A 107 3.21 -6.72 2.95
C LYS A 107 1.99 -5.80 3.10
N MET A 108 1.93 -4.73 2.31
CA MET A 108 0.81 -3.79 2.33
C MET A 108 -0.49 -4.49 1.91
N GLU A 109 -0.44 -5.29 0.86
CA GLU A 109 -1.60 -6.04 0.37
C GLU A 109 -2.06 -7.08 1.38
N SER A 110 -1.13 -7.75 2.06
CA SER A 110 -1.44 -8.70 3.13
C SER A 110 -2.09 -8.02 4.32
N GLU A 111 -1.62 -6.85 4.69
CA GLU A 111 -2.20 -6.05 5.78
C GLU A 111 -3.62 -5.61 5.42
N LEU A 112 -3.83 -5.12 4.21
CA LEU A 112 -5.17 -4.73 3.75
C LEU A 112 -6.13 -5.91 3.82
N LYS A 113 -5.71 -7.06 3.32
CA LYS A 113 -6.53 -8.29 3.34
C LYS A 113 -6.86 -8.70 4.78
N ALA A 114 -5.88 -8.68 5.67
CA ALA A 114 -6.09 -9.02 7.07
C ALA A 114 -7.09 -8.07 7.74
N ASN A 115 -7.00 -6.78 7.44
CA ASN A 115 -7.93 -5.78 7.96
C ASN A 115 -9.34 -5.98 7.40
N GLU A 116 -9.46 -6.29 6.12
CA GLU A 116 -10.74 -6.58 5.48
C GLU A 116 -11.39 -7.83 6.10
N ASP A 117 -10.63 -8.88 6.30
CA ASP A 117 -11.08 -10.11 6.93
C ASP A 117 -11.53 -9.85 8.39
N ALA A 118 -10.80 -9.01 9.10
CA ALA A 118 -11.14 -8.62 10.47
C ALA A 118 -12.44 -7.80 10.51
N ILE A 119 -12.62 -6.89 9.57
CA ILE A 119 -13.85 -6.09 9.44
C ILE A 119 -15.05 -7.01 9.19
N ASP A 120 -14.91 -7.96 8.28
CA ASP A 120 -15.97 -8.93 7.95
C ASP A 120 -16.35 -9.77 9.18
N ARG A 121 -15.35 -10.26 9.90
CA ARG A 121 -15.56 -11.06 11.12
C ARG A 121 -16.25 -10.23 12.21
N LEU A 122 -15.80 -9.00 12.42
CA LEU A 122 -16.42 -8.10 13.41
C LEU A 122 -17.85 -7.74 13.01
N GLY A 123 -18.12 -7.56 11.72
CA GLY A 123 -19.45 -7.33 11.22
C GLY A 123 -20.38 -8.50 11.52
N GLN A 124 -19.91 -9.72 11.31
CA GLN A 124 -20.67 -10.94 11.63
C GLN A 124 -20.93 -11.06 13.13
N GLU A 125 -19.93 -10.81 13.95
CA GLU A 125 -20.07 -10.83 15.41
C GLU A 125 -21.10 -9.81 15.89
N MET A 126 -21.14 -8.64 15.30
CA MET A 126 -22.12 -7.60 15.63
C MET A 126 -23.53 -8.02 15.22
N GLU A 127 -23.70 -8.63 14.06
CA GLU A 127 -24.99 -9.17 13.60
C GLU A 127 -25.50 -10.26 14.55
N GLU A 128 -24.64 -11.18 14.95
CA GLU A 128 -24.97 -12.24 15.91
C GLU A 128 -25.38 -11.65 17.26
N ALA A 129 -24.68 -10.64 17.73
CA ALA A 129 -24.98 -9.95 18.99
C ALA A 129 -26.35 -9.25 18.91
N GLU A 130 -26.66 -8.62 17.78
CA GLU A 130 -27.96 -7.99 17.55
C GLU A 130 -29.10 -9.01 17.54
N GLU A 131 -28.90 -10.15 16.87
CA GLU A 131 -29.88 -11.25 16.85
C GLU A 131 -30.12 -11.78 18.26
N GLN A 132 -29.09 -12.01 19.03
CA GLN A 132 -29.20 -12.47 20.41
C GLN A 132 -29.94 -11.46 21.30
N THR A 133 -29.66 -10.19 21.09
CA THR A 133 -30.31 -9.10 21.82
C THR A 133 -31.80 -9.03 21.47
N ASP A 134 -32.15 -9.16 20.20
CA ASP A 134 -33.53 -9.17 19.71
C ASP A 134 -34.27 -10.37 20.23
N ASP A 135 -33.69 -11.54 20.22
CA ASP A 135 -34.28 -12.78 20.76
C ASP A 135 -34.54 -12.64 22.26
N PHE A 136 -33.60 -12.04 22.98
CA PHE A 136 -33.74 -11.79 24.41
C PHE A 136 -34.88 -10.81 24.71
N ALA A 137 -34.96 -9.73 23.94
CA ALA A 137 -36.01 -8.73 24.07
C ALA A 137 -37.37 -9.33 23.74
N GLU A 138 -37.45 -10.14 22.71
CA GLU A 138 -38.66 -10.87 22.32
C GLU A 138 -39.09 -11.84 23.42
N SER A 139 -38.17 -12.59 23.99
CA SER A 139 -38.41 -13.51 25.10
C SER A 139 -38.95 -12.78 26.32
N LEU A 140 -38.44 -11.59 26.64
CA LEU A 140 -38.95 -10.77 27.72
C LEU A 140 -40.36 -10.24 27.47
N SER A 141 -40.67 -9.87 26.22
CA SER A 141 -42.00 -9.38 25.88
C SER A 141 -43.08 -10.47 25.93
N ASP A 142 -42.72 -11.72 25.70
CA ASP A 142 -43.63 -12.86 25.76
C ASP A 142 -43.92 -13.33 27.19
N SER A 143 -43.15 -12.89 28.12
CA SER A 143 -43.38 -13.23 29.52
C SER A 143 -44.15 -12.14 30.24
#